data_defe2bfcaf1a72a794e34e259adc0218
#
_entry.id   defe2bfcaf1a72a794e34e259adc0218
#
_cell.length_a   1.000
_cell.length_b   1.000
_cell.length_c   1.000
_cell.angle_alpha   90.00
_cell.angle_beta   90.00
_cell.angle_gamma   90.00
#
_symmetry.space_group_name_H-M   'P 1'
#
loop_
_entity.id
_entity.type
_entity.pdbx_description
1 polymer ?
#
loop_
_entity_poly.entity_id
_entity_poly.type
_entity_poly.pdbx_seq_one_letter_code
_entity_poly.pdbx_strand_id
1 'polypeptide(L)'
;MNEQTVTRLYPQDNWKIPDRLNILLVVFVATLSLFWLWLGSHFVERWELLILCGIGYSYLMLTNYALLHEASHDKLHSNPELNYILSMITGFFFPMSATLHKNTHTKHHIQNRSEDELFDAYTESDSKVKKYIQWYAILIGIFWFYPVLGSIVLCFFSPTTVQKWFLDDRPGRAYSGNFNKPEIRKMSLELVLLILFGVSVIVILDLSLKVLLVYYLFTAINWSTRQFIEHAFTRRHFVEGSLNLKHFPWMSKLLLHRELDLNHHRYPDVPWNFLPELVSPDEPQIHYIEQYLRLWKGPVPASQLKP
;
A
#
# COMPACT_ATOMS: atom_id res chain seq x y z
N MET A 1 24.89 -6.39 -9.60
CA MET A 1 24.43 -7.04 -10.86
C MET A 1 23.69 -5.98 -11.64
N ASN A 2 24.11 -5.70 -12.88
CA ASN A 2 23.58 -4.60 -13.68
C ASN A 2 22.08 -4.76 -13.94
N GLU A 3 21.34 -3.65 -13.86
CA GLU A 3 19.92 -3.50 -14.22
C GLU A 3 19.54 -3.92 -15.67
N GLN A 4 20.52 -4.36 -16.44
CA GLN A 4 20.39 -4.59 -17.89
C GLN A 4 20.05 -6.02 -18.30
N THR A 5 19.80 -6.96 -17.38
CA THR A 5 19.63 -8.37 -17.76
C THR A 5 18.25 -8.97 -17.42
N VAL A 6 17.24 -8.17 -17.20
CA VAL A 6 15.87 -8.67 -17.36
C VAL A 6 15.55 -8.53 -18.85
N THR A 7 15.88 -9.56 -19.61
CA THR A 7 15.48 -9.66 -21.01
C THR A 7 13.97 -9.57 -21.06
N ARG A 8 13.46 -8.43 -21.55
CA ARG A 8 12.03 -8.15 -21.70
C ARG A 8 11.48 -9.14 -22.71
N LEU A 9 10.77 -10.15 -22.22
CA LEU A 9 10.17 -11.21 -23.03
C LEU A 9 8.95 -10.72 -23.86
N TYR A 10 8.52 -9.46 -23.62
CA TYR A 10 7.34 -8.89 -24.29
C TYR A 10 7.67 -7.52 -24.88
N PRO A 11 7.23 -7.23 -26.12
CA PRO A 11 7.42 -5.93 -26.76
C PRO A 11 6.75 -4.84 -25.93
N GLN A 12 7.52 -3.81 -25.53
CA GLN A 12 7.06 -2.71 -24.65
C GLN A 12 6.10 -1.72 -25.31
N ASP A 13 5.88 -1.82 -26.60
CA ASP A 13 5.31 -0.72 -27.39
C ASP A 13 3.78 -0.62 -27.35
N ASN A 14 3.09 -1.55 -26.68
CA ASN A 14 1.62 -1.62 -26.72
C ASN A 14 0.88 -1.37 -25.40
N TRP A 15 1.58 -1.15 -24.28
CA TRP A 15 0.95 -0.95 -22.97
C TRP A 15 0.49 0.50 -22.79
N LYS A 16 -0.70 0.83 -23.28
CA LYS A 16 -1.26 2.17 -23.10
C LYS A 16 -1.92 2.28 -21.73
N ILE A 17 -1.55 3.33 -21.00
CA ILE A 17 -2.23 3.67 -19.75
C ILE A 17 -3.71 3.94 -20.05
N PRO A 18 -4.65 3.34 -19.32
CA PRO A 18 -6.07 3.54 -19.54
C PRO A 18 -6.56 4.85 -18.89
N ASP A 19 -6.02 6.00 -19.35
CA ASP A 19 -6.21 7.32 -18.75
C ASP A 19 -7.66 7.64 -18.36
N ARG A 20 -8.59 7.46 -19.31
CA ARG A 20 -10.01 7.75 -19.09
C ARG A 20 -10.62 6.85 -18.01
N LEU A 21 -10.29 5.56 -18.04
CA LEU A 21 -10.78 4.60 -17.05
C LEU A 21 -10.22 4.95 -15.67
N ASN A 22 -8.94 5.27 -15.57
CA ASN A 22 -8.30 5.62 -14.32
C ASN A 22 -8.88 6.91 -13.71
N ILE A 23 -9.13 7.94 -14.52
CA ILE A 23 -9.83 9.16 -14.06
C ILE A 23 -11.21 8.80 -13.52
N LEU A 24 -12.01 8.01 -14.28
CA LEU A 24 -13.34 7.60 -13.83
C LEU A 24 -13.29 6.80 -12.54
N LEU A 25 -12.33 5.90 -12.38
CA LEU A 25 -12.14 5.13 -11.15
C LEU A 25 -11.78 6.04 -9.97
N VAL A 26 -10.84 6.98 -10.13
CA VAL A 26 -10.48 7.93 -9.07
C VAL A 26 -11.69 8.77 -8.66
N VAL A 27 -12.43 9.33 -9.62
CA VAL A 27 -13.65 10.14 -9.34
C VAL A 27 -14.72 9.28 -8.66
N PHE A 28 -14.95 8.06 -9.15
CA PHE A 28 -15.92 7.14 -8.57
C PHE A 28 -15.54 6.78 -7.12
N VAL A 29 -14.29 6.38 -6.88
CA VAL A 29 -13.81 6.02 -5.55
C VAL A 29 -13.88 7.20 -4.60
N ALA A 30 -13.46 8.40 -5.03
CA ALA A 30 -13.53 9.60 -4.22
C ALA A 30 -14.98 9.96 -3.84
N THR A 31 -15.88 9.96 -4.83
CA THR A 31 -17.30 10.26 -4.61
C THR A 31 -17.94 9.22 -3.68
N LEU A 32 -17.68 7.94 -3.92
CA LEU A 32 -18.21 6.87 -3.09
C LEU A 32 -17.62 6.90 -1.68
N SER A 33 -16.37 7.33 -1.51
CA SER A 33 -15.76 7.52 -0.19
C SER A 33 -16.47 8.61 0.61
N LEU A 34 -16.76 9.76 -0.02
CA LEU A 34 -17.53 10.82 0.63
C LEU A 34 -18.95 10.36 0.96
N PHE A 35 -19.60 9.60 0.08
CA PHE A 35 -20.91 9.01 0.34
C PHE A 35 -20.89 8.05 1.53
N TRP A 36 -19.91 7.15 1.62
CA TRP A 36 -19.78 6.25 2.76
C TRP A 36 -19.54 7.00 4.06
N LEU A 37 -18.69 8.03 4.07
CA LEU A 37 -18.46 8.87 5.25
C LEU A 37 -19.77 9.57 5.68
N TRP A 38 -20.48 10.16 4.73
CA TRP A 38 -21.81 10.76 5.00
C TRP A 38 -22.80 9.73 5.55
N LEU A 39 -22.87 8.53 4.96
CA LEU A 39 -23.75 7.46 5.40
C LEU A 39 -23.44 7.02 6.84
N GLY A 40 -22.17 6.96 7.22
CA GLY A 40 -21.72 6.67 8.56
C GLY A 40 -22.25 7.69 9.60
N SER A 41 -22.32 8.97 9.24
CA SER A 41 -22.90 10.01 10.11
C SER A 41 -24.36 9.75 10.41
N HIS A 42 -25.13 9.22 9.44
CA HIS A 42 -26.53 8.86 9.60
C HIS A 42 -26.72 7.64 10.51
N PHE A 43 -25.76 6.73 10.54
CA PHE A 43 -25.84 5.50 11.33
C PHE A 43 -24.99 5.55 12.61
N VAL A 44 -24.56 6.73 13.05
CA VAL A 44 -23.66 6.89 14.20
C VAL A 44 -24.22 6.27 15.50
N GLU A 45 -25.54 6.26 15.69
CA GLU A 45 -26.20 5.66 16.85
C GLU A 45 -26.60 4.18 16.65
N ARG A 46 -26.54 3.70 15.38
CA ARG A 46 -26.84 2.31 15.02
C ARG A 46 -25.56 1.58 14.67
N TRP A 47 -24.89 1.14 15.67
CA TRP A 47 -23.51 0.71 15.55
C TRP A 47 -23.31 -0.59 14.74
N GLU A 48 -24.33 -1.47 14.60
CA GLU A 48 -24.30 -2.58 13.68
C GLU A 48 -24.20 -2.11 12.22
N LEU A 49 -24.96 -1.08 11.85
CA LEU A 49 -24.92 -0.48 10.52
C LEU A 49 -23.63 0.31 10.32
N LEU A 50 -23.17 1.00 11.35
CA LEU A 50 -21.88 1.72 11.30
C LEU A 50 -20.70 0.77 11.05
N ILE A 51 -20.71 -0.41 11.67
CA ILE A 51 -19.70 -1.45 11.41
C ILE A 51 -19.79 -1.93 9.97
N LEU A 52 -20.99 -2.25 9.46
CA LEU A 52 -21.18 -2.67 8.07
C LEU A 52 -20.68 -1.59 7.08
N CYS A 53 -20.97 -0.33 7.37
CA CYS A 53 -20.45 0.80 6.60
C CYS A 53 -18.90 0.87 6.66
N GLY A 54 -18.31 0.69 7.84
CA GLY A 54 -16.85 0.65 8.01
C GLY A 54 -16.18 -0.48 7.23
N ILE A 55 -16.79 -1.67 7.23
CA ILE A 55 -16.31 -2.80 6.41
C ILE A 55 -16.39 -2.44 4.93
N GLY A 56 -17.52 -1.95 4.42
CA GLY A 56 -17.68 -1.55 3.02
C GLY A 56 -16.68 -0.47 2.61
N TYR A 57 -16.51 0.55 3.43
CA TYR A 57 -15.52 1.60 3.24
C TYR A 57 -14.09 1.04 3.16
N SER A 58 -13.74 0.09 4.02
CA SER A 58 -12.40 -0.50 4.04
C SER A 58 -12.04 -1.21 2.74
N TYR A 59 -13.01 -1.91 2.11
CA TYR A 59 -12.81 -2.52 0.79
C TYR A 59 -12.65 -1.48 -0.33
N LEU A 60 -13.43 -0.38 -0.26
CA LEU A 60 -13.26 0.74 -1.19
C LEU A 60 -11.85 1.35 -1.07
N MET A 61 -11.31 1.43 0.15
CA MET A 61 -9.95 1.92 0.40
C MET A 61 -8.86 1.01 -0.17
N LEU A 62 -9.12 -0.28 -0.37
CA LEU A 62 -8.18 -1.15 -1.10
C LEU A 62 -8.09 -0.76 -2.58
N THR A 63 -9.22 -0.43 -3.22
CA THR A 63 -9.23 0.10 -4.59
C THR A 63 -8.54 1.45 -4.65
N ASN A 64 -8.82 2.33 -3.69
CA ASN A 64 -8.15 3.63 -3.59
C ASN A 64 -6.63 3.49 -3.46
N TYR A 65 -6.18 2.55 -2.64
CA TYR A 65 -4.75 2.25 -2.49
C TYR A 65 -4.14 1.70 -3.78
N ALA A 66 -4.85 0.83 -4.50
CA ALA A 66 -4.38 0.31 -5.79
C ALA A 66 -4.18 1.44 -6.81
N LEU A 67 -5.07 2.43 -6.86
CA LEU A 67 -4.93 3.62 -7.71
C LEU A 67 -3.73 4.49 -7.28
N LEU A 68 -3.53 4.70 -5.98
CA LEU A 68 -2.37 5.42 -5.43
C LEU A 68 -1.06 4.70 -5.78
N HIS A 69 -1.06 3.38 -5.75
CA HIS A 69 0.06 2.54 -6.13
C HIS A 69 0.41 2.69 -7.63
N GLU A 70 -0.59 2.64 -8.52
CA GLU A 70 -0.37 2.90 -9.96
C GLU A 70 0.23 4.30 -10.20
N ALA A 71 -0.23 5.29 -9.45
CA ALA A 71 0.33 6.65 -9.54
C ALA A 71 1.81 6.70 -9.14
N SER A 72 2.26 5.84 -8.23
CA SER A 72 3.65 5.76 -7.80
C SER A 72 4.59 5.27 -8.90
N HIS A 73 4.06 4.47 -9.83
CA HIS A 73 4.76 4.02 -11.04
C HIS A 73 4.58 4.94 -12.25
N ASP A 74 3.93 6.10 -12.07
CA ASP A 74 3.54 6.99 -13.16
C ASP A 74 2.64 6.30 -14.20
N LYS A 75 1.79 5.36 -13.75
CA LYS A 75 0.88 4.56 -14.59
C LYS A 75 -0.61 4.87 -14.36
N LEU A 76 -0.93 5.80 -13.47
CA LEU A 76 -2.32 6.23 -13.28
C LEU A 76 -2.78 7.14 -14.42
N HIS A 77 -1.87 7.96 -15.00
CA HIS A 77 -2.16 8.82 -16.15
C HIS A 77 -0.91 9.08 -17.00
N SER A 78 -1.07 9.15 -18.32
CA SER A 78 0.03 9.41 -19.27
C SER A 78 0.61 10.83 -19.17
N ASN A 79 -0.20 11.81 -18.74
CA ASN A 79 0.28 13.15 -18.41
C ASN A 79 0.78 13.17 -16.97
N PRO A 80 2.08 13.52 -16.71
CA PRO A 80 2.67 13.49 -15.38
C PRO A 80 2.00 14.41 -14.36
N GLU A 81 1.49 15.57 -14.78
CA GLU A 81 0.80 16.51 -13.90
C GLU A 81 -0.54 15.95 -13.44
N LEU A 82 -1.30 15.35 -14.37
CA LEU A 82 -2.55 14.67 -14.02
C LEU A 82 -2.30 13.42 -13.19
N ASN A 83 -1.26 12.65 -13.47
CA ASN A 83 -0.84 11.53 -12.61
C ASN A 83 -0.62 12.00 -11.17
N TYR A 84 0.10 13.11 -10.99
CA TYR A 84 0.33 13.70 -9.67
C TYR A 84 -0.96 14.18 -8.99
N ILE A 85 -1.83 14.91 -9.72
CA ILE A 85 -3.11 15.39 -9.16
C ILE A 85 -3.99 14.22 -8.72
N LEU A 86 -4.12 13.18 -9.54
CA LEU A 86 -4.87 11.98 -9.22
C LEU A 86 -4.27 11.23 -8.01
N SER A 87 -2.93 11.18 -7.92
CA SER A 87 -2.22 10.66 -6.77
C SER A 87 -2.55 11.42 -5.47
N MET A 88 -2.65 12.76 -5.55
CA MET A 88 -3.06 13.59 -4.41
C MET A 88 -4.48 13.29 -3.98
N ILE A 89 -5.42 13.16 -4.93
CA ILE A 89 -6.82 12.84 -4.64
C ILE A 89 -6.93 11.49 -3.92
N THR A 90 -6.25 10.47 -4.42
CA THR A 90 -6.23 9.14 -3.76
C THR A 90 -5.55 9.20 -2.40
N GLY A 91 -4.47 9.96 -2.28
CA GLY A 91 -3.76 10.20 -1.02
C GLY A 91 -4.61 10.89 0.05
N PHE A 92 -5.58 11.72 -0.32
CA PHE A 92 -6.48 12.38 0.63
C PHE A 92 -7.37 11.37 1.40
N PHE A 93 -7.83 10.32 0.73
CA PHE A 93 -8.65 9.27 1.36
C PHE A 93 -7.80 8.21 2.04
N PHE A 94 -6.60 7.99 1.55
CA PHE A 94 -5.59 7.16 2.21
C PHE A 94 -4.55 8.09 2.84
N PRO A 95 -4.74 8.62 4.05
CA PRO A 95 -4.10 9.82 4.58
C PRO A 95 -2.57 9.76 4.55
N MET A 96 -2.02 9.92 3.35
CA MET A 96 -0.61 9.77 3.03
C MET A 96 -0.19 10.75 1.94
N SER A 97 0.97 11.34 2.10
CA SER A 97 1.61 12.16 1.06
C SER A 97 1.90 11.32 -0.19
N ALA A 98 1.50 11.82 -1.36
CA ALA A 98 1.77 11.17 -2.65
C ALA A 98 3.29 11.03 -2.90
N THR A 99 4.06 12.05 -2.56
CA THR A 99 5.53 12.02 -2.67
C THR A 99 6.16 10.99 -1.74
N LEU A 100 5.68 10.89 -0.49
CA LEU A 100 6.16 9.86 0.44
C LEU A 100 5.83 8.46 -0.09
N HIS A 101 4.60 8.23 -0.53
CA HIS A 101 4.19 6.94 -1.06
C HIS A 101 5.04 6.52 -2.27
N LYS A 102 5.23 7.41 -3.24
CA LYS A 102 6.06 7.15 -4.41
C LYS A 102 7.49 6.75 -4.02
N ASN A 103 8.12 7.50 -3.13
CA ASN A 103 9.50 7.24 -2.72
C ASN A 103 9.64 5.94 -1.93
N THR A 104 8.75 5.67 -0.98
CA THR A 104 8.79 4.43 -0.19
C THR A 104 8.50 3.22 -1.05
N HIS A 105 7.58 3.34 -2.00
CA HIS A 105 7.23 2.26 -2.90
C HIS A 105 8.33 1.96 -3.93
N THR A 106 8.94 2.99 -4.52
CA THR A 106 10.12 2.80 -5.40
C THR A 106 11.26 2.11 -4.65
N LYS A 107 11.49 2.50 -3.38
CA LYS A 107 12.48 1.87 -2.52
C LYS A 107 12.15 0.40 -2.25
N HIS A 108 10.87 0.08 -2.01
CA HIS A 108 10.39 -1.28 -1.85
C HIS A 108 10.78 -2.17 -3.04
N HIS A 109 10.60 -1.74 -4.27
CA HIS A 109 10.98 -2.51 -5.46
C HIS A 109 12.46 -2.90 -5.52
N ILE A 110 13.36 -2.05 -5.00
CA ILE A 110 14.81 -2.31 -5.00
C ILE A 110 15.31 -2.97 -3.72
N GLN A 111 14.51 -3.01 -2.67
CA GLN A 111 14.88 -3.57 -1.36
C GLN A 111 13.98 -4.72 -0.90
N ASN A 112 12.98 -5.09 -1.71
CA ASN A 112 12.10 -6.20 -1.39
C ASN A 112 12.88 -7.43 -0.92
N ARG A 113 12.47 -8.02 0.20
CA ARG A 113 13.12 -9.19 0.84
C ARG A 113 14.56 -8.96 1.32
N SER A 114 15.03 -7.70 1.36
CA SER A 114 16.27 -7.35 2.06
C SER A 114 16.13 -7.51 3.57
N GLU A 115 17.22 -7.38 4.30
CA GLU A 115 17.21 -7.42 5.78
C GLU A 115 16.26 -6.37 6.38
N ASP A 116 16.09 -5.23 5.71
CA ASP A 116 15.23 -4.14 6.17
C ASP A 116 13.74 -4.44 5.96
N GLU A 117 13.38 -5.26 4.97
CA GLU A 117 12.00 -5.66 4.67
C GLU A 117 11.66 -7.12 5.01
N LEU A 118 12.51 -7.77 5.80
CA LEU A 118 12.27 -9.15 6.23
C LEU A 118 11.36 -9.19 7.47
N PHE A 119 10.06 -8.94 7.28
CA PHE A 119 9.07 -8.88 8.38
C PHE A 119 8.60 -10.25 8.83
N ASP A 120 8.49 -11.21 7.92
CA ASP A 120 7.94 -12.57 8.09
C ASP A 120 9.00 -13.59 8.52
N ALA A 121 10.24 -13.15 8.73
CA ALA A 121 11.32 -14.04 9.13
C ALA A 121 12.28 -13.39 10.13
N TYR A 122 13.00 -14.22 10.85
CA TYR A 122 14.01 -13.83 11.82
C TYR A 122 15.32 -14.61 11.64
N THR A 123 16.44 -13.95 11.90
CA THR A 123 17.79 -14.52 11.93
C THR A 123 18.18 -14.91 13.36
N GLU A 124 19.33 -15.57 13.52
CA GLU A 124 19.86 -15.90 14.86
C GLU A 124 20.17 -14.67 15.72
N SER A 125 20.49 -13.55 15.08
CA SER A 125 20.76 -12.28 15.75
C SER A 125 19.50 -11.52 16.17
N ASP A 126 18.31 -11.91 15.69
CA ASP A 126 17.05 -11.23 15.99
C ASP A 126 16.45 -11.70 17.31
N SER A 127 15.81 -10.80 18.03
CA SER A 127 14.90 -11.20 19.11
C SER A 127 13.64 -11.80 18.50
N LYS A 128 13.47 -13.11 18.66
CA LYS A 128 12.28 -13.85 18.20
C LYS A 128 10.99 -13.22 18.75
N VAL A 129 10.96 -12.85 20.02
CA VAL A 129 9.79 -12.24 20.66
C VAL A 129 9.46 -10.90 19.98
N LYS A 130 10.47 -10.04 19.77
CA LYS A 130 10.27 -8.76 19.07
C LYS A 130 9.71 -8.97 17.66
N LYS A 131 10.22 -9.96 16.91
CA LYS A 131 9.73 -10.28 15.55
C LYS A 131 8.28 -10.76 15.55
N TYR A 132 7.89 -11.61 16.52
CA TYR A 132 6.49 -12.03 16.65
C TYR A 132 5.58 -10.87 17.00
N ILE A 133 5.97 -9.96 17.89
CA ILE A 133 5.20 -8.76 18.23
C ILE A 133 5.06 -7.86 16.99
N GLN A 134 6.14 -7.60 16.26
CA GLN A 134 6.10 -6.79 15.03
C GLN A 134 5.19 -7.41 13.98
N TRP A 135 5.30 -8.71 13.75
CA TRP A 135 4.48 -9.42 12.78
C TRP A 135 2.98 -9.34 13.10
N TYR A 136 2.59 -9.65 14.33
CA TYR A 136 1.19 -9.57 14.71
C TYR A 136 0.68 -8.12 14.78
N ALA A 137 1.53 -7.15 15.09
CA ALA A 137 1.17 -5.73 14.97
C ALA A 137 0.80 -5.34 13.52
N ILE A 138 1.50 -5.91 12.52
CA ILE A 138 1.11 -5.78 11.12
C ILE A 138 -0.28 -6.37 10.90
N LEU A 139 -0.51 -7.62 11.33
CA LEU A 139 -1.77 -8.34 11.05
C LEU A 139 -3.00 -7.73 11.73
N ILE A 140 -2.84 -7.05 12.85
CA ILE A 140 -3.95 -6.39 13.57
C ILE A 140 -4.13 -4.90 13.22
N GLY A 141 -3.42 -4.41 12.20
CA GLY A 141 -3.62 -3.07 11.66
C GLY A 141 -2.76 -1.96 12.25
N ILE A 142 -1.91 -2.23 13.25
CA ILE A 142 -1.05 -1.19 13.87
C ILE A 142 -0.06 -0.61 12.84
N PHE A 143 0.38 -1.41 11.88
CA PHE A 143 1.32 -0.99 10.84
C PHE A 143 0.77 0.17 9.98
N TRP A 144 -0.54 0.30 9.83
CA TRP A 144 -1.17 1.38 9.07
C TRP A 144 -0.86 2.78 9.63
N PHE A 145 -0.62 2.90 10.94
CA PHE A 145 -0.25 4.18 11.54
C PHE A 145 1.15 4.66 11.13
N TYR A 146 2.03 3.76 10.68
CA TYR A 146 3.37 4.11 10.25
C TYR A 146 3.39 5.10 9.08
N PRO A 147 2.71 4.88 7.93
CA PRO A 147 2.68 5.84 6.83
C PRO A 147 2.04 7.17 7.23
N VAL A 148 0.99 7.14 8.06
CA VAL A 148 0.29 8.35 8.51
C VAL A 148 1.19 9.20 9.42
N LEU A 149 1.70 8.60 10.48
CA LEU A 149 2.60 9.29 11.43
C LEU A 149 3.93 9.64 10.78
N GLY A 150 4.46 8.78 9.91
CA GLY A 150 5.68 9.02 9.17
C GLY A 150 5.60 10.27 8.29
N SER A 151 4.47 10.49 7.62
CA SER A 151 4.24 11.71 6.83
C SER A 151 4.33 12.97 7.70
N ILE A 152 3.71 12.94 8.89
CA ILE A 152 3.72 14.06 9.82
C ILE A 152 5.15 14.31 10.36
N VAL A 153 5.79 13.25 10.83
CA VAL A 153 7.12 13.36 11.46
C VAL A 153 8.17 13.84 10.46
N LEU A 154 8.16 13.31 9.23
CA LEU A 154 9.11 13.70 8.18
C LEU A 154 8.92 15.14 7.68
N CYS A 155 7.75 15.75 7.87
CA CYS A 155 7.55 17.16 7.55
C CYS A 155 8.20 18.12 8.55
N PHE A 156 8.31 17.70 9.83
CA PHE A 156 8.85 18.53 10.89
C PHE A 156 10.31 18.22 11.26
N PHE A 157 10.77 17.01 10.97
CA PHE A 157 12.09 16.54 11.35
C PHE A 157 12.85 16.00 10.14
N SER A 158 14.17 16.22 10.10
CA SER A 158 14.98 15.68 9.03
C SER A 158 14.96 14.13 9.04
N PRO A 159 15.05 13.47 7.86
CA PRO A 159 15.13 12.01 7.81
C PRO A 159 16.22 11.42 8.71
N THR A 160 17.37 12.07 8.78
CA THR A 160 18.48 11.66 9.67
C THR A 160 18.14 11.77 11.16
N THR A 161 17.35 12.76 11.55
CA THR A 161 16.85 12.91 12.93
C THR A 161 15.82 11.86 13.26
N VAL A 162 14.91 11.59 12.31
CA VAL A 162 13.88 10.55 12.44
C VAL A 162 14.53 9.17 12.56
N GLN A 163 15.55 8.89 11.76
CA GLN A 163 16.31 7.65 11.87
C GLN A 163 16.91 7.44 13.26
N LYS A 164 17.45 8.49 13.87
CA LYS A 164 18.02 8.41 15.23
C LYS A 164 16.98 8.18 16.33
N TRP A 165 15.78 8.72 16.18
CA TRP A 165 14.77 8.70 17.24
C TRP A 165 13.86 7.49 17.22
N PHE A 166 13.48 7.04 16.03
CA PHE A 166 12.46 6.03 15.89
C PHE A 166 12.96 4.71 15.32
N LEU A 167 14.15 4.70 14.70
CA LEU A 167 14.37 3.76 13.63
C LEU A 167 15.79 3.21 13.57
N ASP A 168 16.40 3.03 14.71
CA ASP A 168 17.56 2.12 14.78
C ASP A 168 17.14 0.65 14.59
N ASP A 169 15.91 0.46 14.09
CA ASP A 169 15.41 -0.83 13.67
C ASP A 169 15.24 -0.91 12.14
N ARG A 170 15.26 -2.14 11.63
CA ARG A 170 15.22 -2.44 10.19
C ARG A 170 13.98 -1.86 9.48
N PRO A 171 12.74 -2.04 10.01
CA PRO A 171 11.55 -1.50 9.35
C PRO A 171 11.61 0.00 9.13
N GLY A 172 12.15 0.73 10.08
CA GLY A 172 12.24 2.15 9.93
C GLY A 172 13.23 2.61 8.88
N ARG A 173 14.32 1.87 8.66
CA ARG A 173 15.23 2.15 7.54
C ARG A 173 14.57 1.90 6.18
N ALA A 174 13.68 0.93 6.10
CA ALA A 174 12.91 0.69 4.88
C ALA A 174 12.05 1.89 4.48
N TYR A 175 11.43 2.57 5.47
CA TYR A 175 10.53 3.70 5.22
C TYR A 175 11.18 5.08 5.25
N SER A 176 12.29 5.26 5.96
CA SER A 176 13.03 6.53 6.00
C SER A 176 13.95 6.66 4.77
N GLY A 177 13.38 6.89 3.60
CA GLY A 177 14.14 7.12 2.37
C GLY A 177 15.08 8.34 2.48
N ASN A 178 16.06 8.43 1.58
CA ASN A 178 16.87 9.64 1.43
C ASN A 178 16.03 10.68 0.69
N PHE A 179 15.30 11.51 1.44
CA PHE A 179 14.55 12.62 0.86
C PHE A 179 15.44 13.84 0.68
N ASN A 180 15.38 14.45 -0.48
CA ASN A 180 16.03 15.73 -0.73
C ASN A 180 15.13 16.89 -0.22
N LYS A 181 15.73 18.11 -0.12
CA LYS A 181 15.00 19.30 0.38
C LYS A 181 13.74 19.66 -0.43
N PRO A 182 13.74 19.61 -1.78
CA PRO A 182 12.54 19.79 -2.60
C PRO A 182 11.44 18.80 -2.28
N GLU A 183 11.76 17.51 -2.12
CA GLU A 183 10.79 16.46 -1.78
C GLU A 183 10.18 16.70 -0.40
N ILE A 184 10.97 17.06 0.60
CA ILE A 184 10.46 17.38 1.94
C ILE A 184 9.49 18.56 1.88
N ARG A 185 9.81 19.64 1.13
CA ARG A 185 8.90 20.78 0.96
C ARG A 185 7.61 20.36 0.29
N LYS A 186 7.69 19.53 -0.74
CA LYS A 186 6.53 19.00 -1.45
C LYS A 186 5.66 18.16 -0.52
N MET A 187 6.25 17.25 0.25
CA MET A 187 5.54 16.44 1.27
C MET A 187 4.86 17.33 2.32
N SER A 188 5.53 18.40 2.78
CA SER A 188 4.94 19.33 3.75
C SER A 188 3.72 20.06 3.18
N LEU A 189 3.77 20.50 1.92
CA LEU A 189 2.62 21.10 1.24
C LEU A 189 1.47 20.07 1.07
N GLU A 190 1.79 18.88 0.64
CA GLU A 190 0.83 17.77 0.50
C GLU A 190 0.15 17.46 1.83
N LEU A 191 0.91 17.45 2.94
CA LEU A 191 0.35 17.26 4.29
C LEU A 191 -0.61 18.37 4.68
N VAL A 192 -0.25 19.65 4.41
CA VAL A 192 -1.16 20.79 4.67
C VAL A 192 -2.46 20.63 3.90
N LEU A 193 -2.38 20.28 2.61
CA LEU A 193 -3.56 20.06 1.76
C LEU A 193 -4.41 18.87 2.26
N LEU A 194 -3.77 17.79 2.70
CA LEU A 194 -4.42 16.63 3.29
C LEU A 194 -5.17 16.99 4.58
N ILE A 195 -4.54 17.77 5.48
CA ILE A 195 -5.16 18.24 6.71
C ILE A 195 -6.36 19.15 6.39
N LEU A 196 -6.19 20.10 5.47
CA LEU A 196 -7.26 21.00 5.05
C LEU A 196 -8.43 20.22 4.46
N PHE A 197 -8.17 19.25 3.60
CA PHE A 197 -9.19 18.37 3.03
C PHE A 197 -9.91 17.60 4.14
N GLY A 198 -9.17 16.93 5.03
CA GLY A 198 -9.74 16.14 6.12
C GLY A 198 -10.62 16.97 7.06
N VAL A 199 -10.15 18.16 7.47
CA VAL A 199 -10.93 19.10 8.28
C VAL A 199 -12.18 19.53 7.54
N SER A 200 -12.08 19.89 6.25
CA SER A 200 -13.22 20.29 5.44
C SER A 200 -14.28 19.18 5.35
N VAL A 201 -13.86 17.94 5.12
CA VAL A 201 -14.77 16.78 5.06
C VAL A 201 -15.45 16.55 6.41
N ILE A 202 -14.70 16.61 7.51
CA ILE A 202 -15.25 16.48 8.88
C ILE A 202 -16.33 17.53 9.14
N VAL A 203 -16.04 18.80 8.82
CA VAL A 203 -16.96 19.91 9.06
C VAL A 203 -18.20 19.85 8.15
N ILE A 204 -17.99 19.62 6.84
CA ILE A 204 -19.09 19.61 5.86
C ILE A 204 -20.04 18.44 6.05
N LEU A 205 -19.51 17.26 6.39
CA LEU A 205 -20.29 16.04 6.57
C LEU A 205 -20.71 15.81 8.05
N ASP A 206 -20.35 16.72 8.94
CA ASP A 206 -20.62 16.62 10.38
C ASP A 206 -20.17 15.25 10.96
N LEU A 207 -18.93 14.87 10.63
CA LEU A 207 -18.39 13.57 11.02
C LEU A 207 -18.06 13.53 12.51
N SER A 208 -18.67 12.60 13.23
CA SER A 208 -18.28 12.33 14.61
C SER A 208 -16.95 11.54 14.68
N LEU A 209 -16.23 11.70 15.78
CA LEU A 209 -15.03 10.90 16.06
C LEU A 209 -15.32 9.39 16.02
N LYS A 210 -16.51 8.96 16.43
CA LYS A 210 -16.95 7.55 16.39
C LYS A 210 -16.94 7.00 14.97
N VAL A 211 -17.48 7.74 13.99
CA VAL A 211 -17.45 7.36 12.57
C VAL A 211 -16.02 7.23 12.07
N LEU A 212 -15.20 8.24 12.34
CA LEU A 212 -13.79 8.23 11.91
C LEU A 212 -13.03 7.03 12.49
N LEU A 213 -13.16 6.78 13.80
CA LEU A 213 -12.49 5.67 14.46
C LEU A 213 -12.91 4.31 13.88
N VAL A 214 -14.22 4.10 13.67
CA VAL A 214 -14.72 2.83 13.11
C VAL A 214 -14.22 2.63 11.68
N TYR A 215 -14.35 3.64 10.82
CA TYR A 215 -13.97 3.51 9.41
C TYR A 215 -12.47 3.29 9.21
N TYR A 216 -11.67 4.09 9.91
CA TYR A 216 -10.21 3.96 9.81
C TYR A 216 -9.68 2.73 10.54
N LEU A 217 -10.33 2.24 11.59
CA LEU A 217 -9.98 0.97 12.22
C LEU A 217 -10.17 -0.21 11.24
N PHE A 218 -11.33 -0.29 10.57
CA PHE A 218 -11.56 -1.34 9.57
C PHE A 218 -10.60 -1.20 8.38
N THR A 219 -10.32 0.03 7.93
CA THR A 219 -9.32 0.28 6.88
C THR A 219 -7.93 -0.15 7.32
N ALA A 220 -7.52 0.19 8.54
CA ALA A 220 -6.22 -0.18 9.09
C ALA A 220 -6.03 -1.70 9.12
N ILE A 221 -7.01 -2.43 9.64
CA ILE A 221 -6.96 -3.90 9.72
C ILE A 221 -6.93 -4.50 8.31
N ASN A 222 -7.84 -4.09 7.43
CA ASN A 222 -7.97 -4.68 6.11
C ASN A 222 -6.74 -4.41 5.22
N TRP A 223 -6.24 -3.18 5.23
CA TRP A 223 -5.05 -2.82 4.45
C TRP A 223 -3.77 -3.43 5.05
N SER A 224 -3.53 -3.24 6.34
CA SER A 224 -2.29 -3.65 7.00
C SER A 224 -2.09 -5.17 6.94
N THR A 225 -3.14 -5.96 7.13
CA THR A 225 -3.10 -7.41 7.03
C THR A 225 -2.71 -7.88 5.62
N ARG A 226 -3.12 -7.13 4.58
CA ARG A 226 -2.87 -7.49 3.18
C ARG A 226 -1.54 -7.01 2.64
N GLN A 227 -0.88 -6.08 3.32
CA GLN A 227 0.30 -5.38 2.81
C GLN A 227 1.49 -6.29 2.50
N PHE A 228 1.62 -7.42 3.21
CA PHE A 228 2.73 -8.34 3.04
C PHE A 228 2.32 -9.74 2.55
N ILE A 229 1.07 -9.93 2.15
CA ILE A 229 0.56 -11.24 1.78
C ILE A 229 1.28 -11.81 0.55
N GLU A 230 1.59 -10.96 -0.41
CA GLU A 230 2.26 -11.34 -1.64
C GLU A 230 3.77 -11.61 -1.44
N HIS A 231 4.36 -11.03 -0.39
CA HIS A 231 5.81 -11.17 -0.11
C HIS A 231 6.13 -12.19 0.97
N ALA A 232 5.17 -12.51 1.82
CA ALA A 232 5.41 -13.36 2.98
C ALA A 232 5.82 -14.78 2.58
N PHE A 233 6.92 -15.26 3.21
CA PHE A 233 7.47 -16.60 3.07
C PHE A 233 7.98 -16.94 1.66
N THR A 234 8.27 -15.92 0.87
CA THR A 234 8.87 -16.03 -0.46
C THR A 234 10.39 -16.12 -0.37
N ARG A 235 11.05 -16.39 -1.51
CA ARG A 235 12.50 -16.36 -1.60
C ARG A 235 13.06 -14.97 -1.32
N ARG A 236 14.34 -14.94 -0.93
CA ARG A 236 15.07 -13.69 -0.69
C ARG A 236 15.62 -13.11 -2.00
N HIS A 237 14.74 -12.54 -2.79
CA HIS A 237 15.10 -11.95 -4.08
C HIS A 237 14.20 -10.73 -4.35
N PHE A 238 14.75 -9.60 -4.79
CA PHE A 238 14.02 -8.34 -4.89
C PHE A 238 12.88 -8.37 -5.94
N VAL A 239 13.00 -9.12 -7.04
CA VAL A 239 11.92 -9.33 -8.02
C VAL A 239 11.14 -10.61 -7.69
N GLU A 240 11.83 -11.76 -7.64
CA GLU A 240 11.18 -13.07 -7.46
C GLU A 240 10.75 -13.33 -6.01
N GLY A 241 10.93 -12.37 -5.13
CA GLY A 241 10.48 -12.38 -3.74
C GLY A 241 9.03 -11.91 -3.57
N SER A 242 8.19 -12.17 -4.57
CA SER A 242 6.77 -11.88 -4.57
C SER A 242 5.97 -13.06 -5.15
N LEU A 243 4.64 -13.01 -5.07
CA LEU A 243 3.73 -14.05 -5.53
C LEU A 243 2.67 -13.47 -6.45
N ASN A 244 2.26 -14.26 -7.45
CA ASN A 244 0.97 -14.12 -8.09
C ASN A 244 -0.03 -14.99 -7.33
N LEU A 245 -1.03 -14.38 -6.69
CA LEU A 245 -2.04 -15.10 -5.93
C LEU A 245 -3.30 -15.30 -6.77
N LYS A 246 -3.96 -16.44 -6.60
CA LYS A 246 -5.27 -16.69 -7.19
C LYS A 246 -6.35 -16.10 -6.29
N HIS A 247 -7.16 -15.22 -6.86
CA HIS A 247 -8.29 -14.59 -6.16
C HIS A 247 -9.62 -14.83 -6.87
N PHE A 248 -10.74 -14.48 -6.20
CA PHE A 248 -12.05 -14.45 -6.85
C PHE A 248 -12.07 -13.36 -7.94
N PRO A 249 -12.62 -13.60 -9.14
CA PRO A 249 -12.56 -12.63 -10.25
C PRO A 249 -13.12 -11.24 -9.93
N TRP A 250 -14.17 -11.16 -9.12
CA TRP A 250 -14.75 -9.88 -8.69
C TRP A 250 -13.81 -9.12 -7.73
N MET A 251 -13.10 -9.84 -6.88
CA MET A 251 -12.13 -9.24 -5.95
C MET A 251 -10.89 -8.76 -6.70
N SER A 252 -10.39 -9.52 -7.68
CA SER A 252 -9.28 -9.11 -8.55
C SER A 252 -9.58 -7.78 -9.24
N LYS A 253 -10.81 -7.59 -9.74
CA LYS A 253 -11.23 -6.32 -10.33
C LYS A 253 -11.28 -5.18 -9.31
N LEU A 254 -11.78 -5.45 -8.10
CA LEU A 254 -11.84 -4.47 -7.02
C LEU A 254 -10.44 -4.07 -6.57
N LEU A 255 -9.49 -5.00 -6.56
CA LEU A 255 -8.10 -4.75 -6.20
C LEU A 255 -7.24 -4.23 -7.36
N LEU A 256 -7.79 -4.03 -8.55
CA LEU A 256 -7.05 -3.70 -9.78
C LEU A 256 -5.87 -4.66 -10.02
N HIS A 257 -6.15 -5.95 -9.86
CA HIS A 257 -5.18 -7.04 -10.06
C HIS A 257 -3.90 -6.96 -9.19
N ARG A 258 -3.97 -6.30 -8.02
CA ARG A 258 -2.85 -6.21 -7.07
C ARG A 258 -2.36 -7.55 -6.55
N GLU A 259 -3.19 -8.59 -6.59
CA GLU A 259 -2.80 -9.96 -6.25
C GLU A 259 -1.80 -10.58 -7.23
N LEU A 260 -1.54 -9.94 -8.38
CA LEU A 260 -0.52 -10.34 -9.36
C LEU A 260 0.81 -9.60 -9.13
N ASP A 261 1.23 -9.54 -7.89
CA ASP A 261 2.34 -8.71 -7.45
C ASP A 261 3.71 -9.20 -7.98
N LEU A 262 3.89 -10.49 -8.22
CA LEU A 262 5.09 -11.00 -8.89
C LEU A 262 5.21 -10.46 -10.32
N ASN A 263 4.12 -10.42 -11.08
CA ASN A 263 4.13 -9.82 -12.40
C ASN A 263 4.39 -8.32 -12.33
N HIS A 264 3.84 -7.66 -11.33
CA HIS A 264 4.10 -6.25 -11.09
C HIS A 264 5.59 -5.99 -10.76
N HIS A 265 6.23 -6.80 -9.92
CA HIS A 265 7.66 -6.70 -9.63
C HIS A 265 8.56 -7.01 -10.83
N ARG A 266 8.15 -7.93 -11.70
CA ARG A 266 8.86 -8.23 -12.95
C ARG A 266 8.73 -7.11 -13.98
N TYR A 267 7.55 -6.47 -14.01
CA TYR A 267 7.17 -5.49 -15.03
C TYR A 267 6.50 -4.25 -14.41
N PRO A 268 7.22 -3.47 -13.58
CA PRO A 268 6.63 -2.36 -12.84
C PRO A 268 6.13 -1.22 -13.74
N ASP A 269 6.53 -1.23 -15.00
CA ASP A 269 6.10 -0.27 -16.02
C ASP A 269 4.82 -0.67 -16.76
N VAL A 270 4.27 -1.87 -16.49
CA VAL A 270 3.03 -2.34 -17.11
C VAL A 270 1.83 -1.88 -16.30
N PRO A 271 0.85 -1.14 -16.90
CA PRO A 271 -0.36 -0.74 -16.21
C PRO A 271 -1.17 -1.93 -15.69
N TRP A 272 -1.85 -1.73 -14.57
CA TRP A 272 -2.57 -2.77 -13.82
C TRP A 272 -3.51 -3.65 -14.68
N ASN A 273 -4.17 -3.07 -15.67
CA ASN A 273 -5.15 -3.76 -16.52
C ASN A 273 -4.54 -4.81 -17.45
N PHE A 274 -3.22 -4.80 -17.63
CA PHE A 274 -2.50 -5.77 -18.47
C PHE A 274 -1.76 -6.83 -17.64
N LEU A 275 -1.65 -6.70 -16.31
CA LEU A 275 -0.99 -7.69 -15.46
C LEU A 275 -1.56 -9.12 -15.61
N PRO A 276 -2.88 -9.32 -15.82
CA PRO A 276 -3.42 -10.67 -16.08
C PRO A 276 -2.88 -11.34 -17.35
N GLU A 277 -2.51 -10.57 -18.37
CA GLU A 277 -1.99 -11.10 -19.64
C GLU A 277 -0.56 -11.65 -19.48
N LEU A 278 0.13 -11.26 -18.40
CA LEU A 278 1.50 -11.66 -18.09
C LEU A 278 1.57 -12.93 -17.21
N VAL A 279 0.43 -13.47 -16.80
CA VAL A 279 0.41 -14.67 -15.95
C VAL A 279 0.76 -15.88 -16.82
N SER A 280 1.86 -16.55 -16.50
CA SER A 280 2.24 -17.79 -17.18
C SER A 280 1.28 -18.93 -16.77
N PRO A 281 0.74 -19.69 -17.73
CA PRO A 281 -0.11 -20.84 -17.42
C PRO A 281 0.57 -21.91 -16.56
N ASP A 282 1.89 -22.03 -16.67
CA ASP A 282 2.70 -23.02 -15.94
C ASP A 282 3.16 -22.52 -14.56
N GLU A 283 2.89 -21.26 -14.21
CA GLU A 283 3.31 -20.69 -12.92
C GLU A 283 2.29 -21.07 -11.83
N PRO A 284 2.74 -21.78 -10.76
CA PRO A 284 1.85 -22.18 -9.69
C PRO A 284 1.36 -20.95 -8.92
N GLN A 285 0.05 -20.79 -8.82
CA GLN A 285 -0.58 -19.75 -8.03
C GLN A 285 -1.17 -20.34 -6.75
N ILE A 286 -0.79 -19.78 -5.61
CA ILE A 286 -1.39 -20.08 -4.31
C ILE A 286 -2.70 -19.31 -4.20
N HIS A 287 -3.75 -19.94 -3.64
CA HIS A 287 -5.00 -19.23 -3.40
C HIS A 287 -4.82 -18.18 -2.29
N TYR A 288 -5.37 -16.99 -2.51
CA TYR A 288 -5.25 -15.85 -1.59
C TYR A 288 -5.60 -16.23 -0.14
N ILE A 289 -6.71 -16.95 0.06
CA ILE A 289 -7.16 -17.35 1.41
C ILE A 289 -6.14 -18.30 2.06
N GLU A 290 -5.53 -19.21 1.31
CA GLU A 290 -4.51 -20.12 1.84
C GLU A 290 -3.29 -19.34 2.34
N GLN A 291 -2.78 -18.41 1.53
CA GLN A 291 -1.66 -17.56 1.91
C GLN A 291 -2.03 -16.64 3.09
N TYR A 292 -3.24 -16.10 3.10
CA TYR A 292 -3.75 -15.29 4.22
C TYR A 292 -3.76 -16.07 5.55
N LEU A 293 -4.27 -17.29 5.55
CA LEU A 293 -4.27 -18.14 6.74
C LEU A 293 -2.85 -18.52 7.18
N ARG A 294 -1.93 -18.65 6.23
CA ARG A 294 -0.53 -18.93 6.52
C ARG A 294 0.13 -17.79 7.30
N LEU A 295 -0.24 -16.52 7.06
CA LEU A 295 0.30 -15.37 7.80
C LEU A 295 0.12 -15.51 9.32
N TRP A 296 -1.01 -16.08 9.75
CA TRP A 296 -1.35 -16.23 11.17
C TRP A 296 -0.51 -17.28 11.92
N LYS A 297 0.31 -18.05 11.21
CA LYS A 297 1.27 -18.99 11.83
C LYS A 297 2.49 -18.28 12.43
N GLY A 298 2.68 -17.00 12.11
CA GLY A 298 3.80 -16.20 12.59
C GLY A 298 5.05 -16.27 11.71
N PRO A 299 6.07 -15.47 12.03
CA PRO A 299 7.32 -15.43 11.28
C PRO A 299 8.13 -16.73 11.45
N VAL A 300 8.94 -17.04 10.43
CA VAL A 300 9.74 -18.26 10.34
C VAL A 300 11.24 -17.95 10.48
N PRO A 301 12.10 -18.94 10.81
CA PRO A 301 13.55 -18.78 10.69
C PRO A 301 13.95 -18.42 9.25
N ALA A 302 14.84 -17.43 9.08
CA ALA A 302 15.30 -17.00 7.75
C ALA A 302 15.99 -18.13 6.95
N SER A 303 16.54 -19.13 7.63
CA SER A 303 17.10 -20.34 7.02
C SER A 303 16.07 -21.23 6.29
N GLN A 304 14.79 -21.06 6.57
CA GLN A 304 13.70 -21.77 5.88
C GLN A 304 13.26 -21.08 4.58
N LEU A 305 13.67 -19.84 4.37
CA LEU A 305 13.41 -19.14 3.12
C LEU A 305 14.43 -19.57 2.07
N LYS A 306 13.95 -19.81 0.85
CA LYS A 306 14.84 -20.10 -0.27
C LYS A 306 15.69 -18.85 -0.59
N PRO A 307 16.95 -19.05 -0.98
CA PRO A 307 17.80 -17.95 -1.46
C PRO A 307 17.28 -17.35 -2.77
#